data_5a8270a014cd330d4d8d7fb38fffbc51
#
_entry.id   5a8270a014cd330d4d8d7fb38fffbc51
#
_cell.length_a   1.000
_cell.length_b   1.000
_cell.length_c   1.000
_cell.angle_alpha   90.00
_cell.angle_beta   90.00
_cell.angle_gamma   90.00
#
_symmetry.space_group_name_H-M   'P 1'
#
loop_
_entity.id
_entity.type
_entity.pdbx_description
1 polymer ?
#
loop_
_entity_poly.entity_id
_entity_poly.type
_entity_poly.pdbx_seq_one_letter_code
_entity_poly.pdbx_strand_id
1 'polypeptide(L)'
;MVYPYRVLCYSKTNILSFSASYQLPEAAIHTFCEQCQKSEYVQVKCVLTSTSLEKMVPLNLLSSDRTMLIGMYIQSLEIRDCGAPAANDIGKIQKIDDYGQFHTLWKAGKNFTVLPGIDSFVIIHNNFG
;
A
#
# COMPACT_ATOMS: atom_id res chain seq x y z
N MET A 1 -21.66 -6.13 -1.98
CA MET A 1 -20.28 -6.66 -2.15
C MET A 1 -19.30 -5.60 -1.73
N VAL A 2 -18.31 -5.97 -0.91
CA VAL A 2 -17.33 -5.03 -0.37
C VAL A 2 -16.07 -5.09 -1.21
N TYR A 3 -15.54 -3.91 -1.59
CA TYR A 3 -14.30 -3.76 -2.32
C TYR A 3 -13.30 -3.04 -1.40
N PRO A 4 -12.55 -3.78 -0.56
CA PRO A 4 -11.75 -3.19 0.51
C PRO A 4 -10.44 -2.53 0.05
N TYR A 5 -10.09 -2.69 -1.22
CA TYR A 5 -8.82 -2.19 -1.76
C TYR A 5 -9.12 -1.12 -2.80
N ARG A 6 -8.53 0.07 -2.64
CA ARG A 6 -8.82 1.22 -3.50
C ARG A 6 -7.54 1.88 -4.00
N VAL A 7 -7.62 2.43 -5.22
CA VAL A 7 -6.57 3.26 -5.80
C VAL A 7 -7.13 4.65 -5.98
N LEU A 8 -6.42 5.66 -5.50
CA LEU A 8 -6.83 7.07 -5.54
C LEU A 8 -5.70 7.90 -6.16
N CYS A 9 -6.01 8.65 -7.22
CA CYS A 9 -5.03 9.47 -7.91
C CYS A 9 -5.44 10.94 -7.86
N TYR A 10 -4.50 11.81 -7.46
CA TYR A 10 -4.73 13.24 -7.29
C TYR A 10 -3.95 14.02 -8.32
N SER A 11 -4.62 14.96 -9.00
CA SER A 11 -4.02 15.84 -10.00
C SER A 11 -3.09 16.87 -9.36
N LYS A 12 -2.38 17.63 -10.21
CA LYS A 12 -1.50 18.73 -9.76
C LYS A 12 -2.21 19.81 -8.97
N THR A 13 -3.53 19.94 -9.13
CA THR A 13 -4.37 20.85 -8.34
C THR A 13 -4.95 20.16 -7.09
N ASN A 14 -4.45 18.98 -6.77
CA ASN A 14 -4.86 18.18 -5.60
C ASN A 14 -6.34 17.76 -5.63
N ILE A 15 -6.86 17.56 -6.84
CA ILE A 15 -8.24 17.07 -7.05
C ILE A 15 -8.19 15.58 -7.36
N LEU A 16 -9.07 14.81 -6.73
CA LEU A 16 -9.22 13.39 -7.02
C LEU A 16 -9.68 13.21 -8.47
N SER A 17 -8.80 12.66 -9.31
CA SER A 17 -9.00 12.55 -10.77
C SER A 17 -9.24 11.12 -11.23
N PHE A 18 -8.85 10.13 -10.42
CA PHE A 18 -9.07 8.72 -10.71
C PHE A 18 -9.32 7.99 -9.41
N SER A 19 -10.29 7.10 -9.41
CA SER A 19 -10.55 6.22 -8.28
C SER A 19 -11.10 4.90 -8.77
N ALA A 20 -10.60 3.80 -8.18
CA ALA A 20 -11.06 2.45 -8.51
C ALA A 20 -11.02 1.59 -7.26
N SER A 21 -11.91 0.61 -7.19
CA SER A 21 -12.02 -0.30 -6.05
C SER A 21 -11.91 -1.74 -6.52
N TYR A 22 -11.27 -2.57 -5.70
CA TYR A 22 -10.94 -3.96 -6.05
C TYR A 22 -11.27 -4.92 -4.91
N GLN A 23 -11.56 -6.17 -5.25
CA GLN A 23 -11.76 -7.25 -4.29
C GLN A 23 -10.44 -7.93 -3.89
N LEU A 24 -9.42 -7.86 -4.77
CA LEU A 24 -8.13 -8.50 -4.55
C LEU A 24 -7.04 -7.46 -4.36
N PRO A 25 -6.17 -7.63 -3.36
CA PRO A 25 -5.08 -6.67 -3.13
C PRO A 25 -4.09 -6.64 -4.30
N GLU A 26 -3.84 -7.77 -4.96
CA GLU A 26 -2.95 -7.83 -6.12
C GLU A 26 -3.43 -6.92 -7.26
N ALA A 27 -4.74 -6.92 -7.53
CA ALA A 27 -5.32 -6.08 -8.57
C ALA A 27 -5.19 -4.60 -8.23
N ALA A 28 -5.44 -4.22 -6.99
CA ALA A 28 -5.28 -2.84 -6.52
C ALA A 28 -3.82 -2.39 -6.62
N ILE A 29 -2.89 -3.23 -6.17
CA ILE A 29 -1.46 -2.92 -6.20
C ILE A 29 -0.97 -2.77 -7.64
N HIS A 30 -1.41 -3.65 -8.55
CA HIS A 30 -1.02 -3.55 -9.96
C HIS A 30 -1.50 -2.26 -10.59
N THR A 31 -2.77 -1.90 -10.39
CA THR A 31 -3.31 -0.62 -10.89
C THR A 31 -2.59 0.57 -10.27
N PHE A 32 -2.30 0.52 -8.97
CA PHE A 32 -1.53 1.55 -8.28
C PHE A 32 -0.17 1.76 -8.96
N CYS A 33 0.56 0.68 -9.21
CA CYS A 33 1.86 0.75 -9.88
C CYS A 33 1.76 1.34 -11.29
N GLU A 34 0.73 0.99 -12.04
CA GLU A 34 0.49 1.58 -13.37
C GLU A 34 0.22 3.09 -13.27
N GLN A 35 -0.62 3.50 -12.33
CA GLN A 35 -0.96 4.93 -12.17
C GLN A 35 0.22 5.75 -11.67
N CYS A 36 1.11 5.17 -10.86
CA CYS A 36 2.32 5.86 -10.39
C CYS A 36 3.25 6.31 -11.52
N GLN A 37 3.16 5.68 -12.68
CA GLN A 37 3.99 6.02 -13.84
C GLN A 37 3.47 7.22 -14.62
N LYS A 38 2.27 7.71 -14.30
CA LYS A 38 1.64 8.84 -15.00
C LYS A 38 2.04 10.16 -14.36
N SER A 39 2.65 11.04 -15.14
CA SER A 39 3.14 12.34 -14.68
C SER A 39 2.03 13.34 -14.36
N GLU A 40 0.80 13.06 -14.78
CA GLU A 40 -0.35 13.94 -14.52
C GLU A 40 -0.80 13.93 -13.06
N TYR A 41 -0.43 12.91 -12.29
CA TYR A 41 -0.79 12.81 -10.88
C TYR A 41 0.35 13.25 -9.97
N VAL A 42 0.04 14.13 -9.03
CA VAL A 42 1.01 14.57 -8.02
C VAL A 42 1.11 13.56 -6.89
N GLN A 43 0.04 12.82 -6.63
CA GLN A 43 0.01 11.80 -5.60
C GLN A 43 -0.90 10.65 -6.00
N VAL A 44 -0.43 9.43 -5.76
CA VAL A 44 -1.21 8.21 -5.96
C VAL A 44 -1.22 7.43 -4.64
N LYS A 45 -2.38 6.96 -4.23
CA LYS A 45 -2.56 6.18 -3.01
C LYS A 45 -3.17 4.83 -3.30
N CYS A 46 -2.67 3.80 -2.63
CA CYS A 46 -3.30 2.47 -2.62
C CYS A 46 -3.75 2.18 -1.19
N VAL A 47 -5.06 2.20 -0.98
CA VAL A 47 -5.66 1.95 0.34
C VAL A 47 -5.95 0.47 0.48
N LEU A 48 -5.26 -0.19 1.40
CA LEU A 48 -5.41 -1.62 1.66
C LEU A 48 -6.04 -1.79 3.04
N THR A 49 -7.36 -1.87 3.04
CA THR A 49 -8.13 -2.03 4.27
C THR A 49 -8.17 -3.50 4.67
N SER A 50 -8.04 -3.77 5.97
CA SER A 50 -8.10 -5.13 6.47
C SER A 50 -9.44 -5.77 6.15
N THR A 51 -9.39 -7.04 5.76
CA THR A 51 -10.58 -7.88 5.67
C THR A 51 -10.62 -8.76 6.93
N SER A 52 -11.74 -9.39 7.22
CA SER A 52 -11.86 -10.27 8.38
C SER A 52 -11.18 -11.63 8.16
N LEU A 53 -10.15 -11.70 7.32
CA LEU A 53 -9.40 -12.92 7.07
C LEU A 53 -8.58 -13.29 8.29
N GLU A 54 -8.84 -14.46 8.84
CA GLU A 54 -8.09 -14.99 9.96
C GLU A 54 -6.78 -15.64 9.54
N LYS A 55 -6.63 -15.90 8.23
CA LYS A 55 -5.44 -16.55 7.68
C LYS A 55 -4.80 -15.67 6.64
N MET A 56 -3.49 -15.59 6.72
CA MET A 56 -2.69 -14.96 5.68
C MET A 56 -2.79 -15.77 4.39
N VAL A 57 -3.19 -15.09 3.33
CA VAL A 57 -3.17 -15.66 1.99
C VAL A 57 -1.96 -15.07 1.28
N PRO A 58 -1.03 -15.89 0.77
CA PRO A 58 0.12 -15.37 0.05
C PRO A 58 -0.31 -14.51 -1.13
N LEU A 59 0.29 -13.34 -1.29
CA LEU A 59 0.05 -12.45 -2.42
C LEU A 59 0.93 -12.87 -3.58
N ASN A 60 0.33 -12.96 -4.75
CA ASN A 60 1.04 -13.26 -5.99
C ASN A 60 1.26 -11.97 -6.79
N LEU A 61 2.24 -11.18 -6.37
CA LEU A 61 2.57 -9.92 -7.02
C LEU A 61 3.51 -10.15 -8.19
N LEU A 62 3.34 -9.36 -9.26
CA LEU A 62 4.27 -9.35 -10.39
C LEU A 62 5.64 -8.81 -9.94
N SER A 63 6.71 -9.33 -10.54
CA SER A 63 8.08 -8.89 -10.22
C SER A 63 8.27 -7.39 -10.43
N SER A 64 7.67 -6.83 -11.50
CA SER A 64 7.74 -5.39 -11.78
C SER A 64 7.07 -4.57 -10.68
N ASP A 65 5.93 -5.04 -10.16
CA ASP A 65 5.23 -4.35 -9.08
C ASP A 65 6.04 -4.41 -7.78
N ARG A 66 6.61 -5.55 -7.45
CA ARG A 66 7.48 -5.70 -6.28
C ARG A 66 8.65 -4.73 -6.33
N THR A 67 9.32 -4.65 -7.48
CA THR A 67 10.45 -3.76 -7.65
C THR A 67 10.05 -2.29 -7.49
N MET A 68 8.91 -1.90 -8.04
CA MET A 68 8.42 -0.53 -7.96
C MET A 68 8.05 -0.13 -6.54
N LEU A 69 7.49 -1.04 -5.77
CA LEU A 69 7.05 -0.75 -4.39
C LEU A 69 8.21 -0.53 -3.41
N ILE A 70 9.37 -1.12 -3.67
CA ILE A 70 10.54 -0.96 -2.79
C ILE A 70 10.94 0.52 -2.73
N GLY A 71 11.05 1.05 -1.52
CA GLY A 71 11.37 2.45 -1.28
C GLY A 71 10.17 3.38 -1.19
N MET A 72 8.97 2.91 -1.47
CA MET A 72 7.76 3.71 -1.28
C MET A 72 7.40 3.83 0.19
N TYR A 73 6.66 4.88 0.52
CA TYR A 73 6.19 5.13 1.88
C TYR A 73 4.81 4.51 2.08
N ILE A 74 4.57 4.07 3.31
CA ILE A 74 3.25 3.62 3.73
C ILE A 74 2.84 4.35 5.00
N GLN A 75 1.53 4.51 5.18
CA GLN A 75 0.95 5.08 6.37
C GLN A 75 0.07 4.03 7.04
N SER A 76 0.30 3.78 8.33
CA SER A 76 -0.52 2.81 9.06
C SER A 76 -1.91 3.39 9.32
N LEU A 77 -2.93 2.56 9.16
CA LEU A 77 -4.30 2.86 9.59
C LEU A 77 -4.63 2.04 10.82
N GLU A 78 -4.53 0.72 10.70
CA GLU A 78 -4.74 -0.21 11.81
C GLU A 78 -3.86 -1.44 11.59
N ILE A 79 -2.96 -1.71 12.52
CA ILE A 79 -2.10 -2.89 12.50
C ILE A 79 -2.36 -3.68 13.77
N ARG A 80 -2.84 -4.91 13.60
CA ARG A 80 -3.36 -5.76 14.68
C ARG A 80 -2.29 -6.62 15.33
N ASP A 81 -1.16 -6.04 15.69
CA ASP A 81 -0.10 -6.81 16.32
C ASP A 81 0.49 -6.05 17.49
N CYS A 82 1.01 -6.81 18.45
CA CYS A 82 1.67 -6.24 19.62
C CYS A 82 2.98 -5.56 19.20
N GLY A 83 3.17 -4.32 19.64
CA GLY A 83 4.34 -3.54 19.25
C GLY A 83 4.24 -2.89 17.88
N ALA A 84 3.07 -2.94 17.25
CA ALA A 84 2.84 -2.33 15.95
C ALA A 84 2.98 -0.81 15.99
N PRO A 85 3.31 -0.17 14.84
CA PRO A 85 3.30 1.29 14.75
C PRO A 85 1.93 1.86 15.09
N ALA A 86 1.92 3.05 15.66
CA ALA A 86 0.68 3.76 15.96
C ALA A 86 -0.05 4.14 14.67
N ALA A 87 -1.36 4.36 14.76
CA ALA A 87 -2.14 4.81 13.62
C ALA A 87 -1.56 6.11 13.07
N ASN A 88 -1.52 6.23 11.74
CA ASN A 88 -0.97 7.36 10.98
C ASN A 88 0.55 7.50 11.00
N ASP A 89 1.28 6.56 11.60
CA ASP A 89 2.74 6.55 11.48
C ASP A 89 3.14 6.23 10.04
N ILE A 90 4.31 6.75 9.65
CA ILE A 90 4.86 6.57 8.30
C ILE A 90 6.03 5.58 8.37
N GLY A 91 6.03 4.65 7.43
CA GLY A 91 7.12 3.70 7.24
C GLY A 91 7.56 3.66 5.79
N LYS A 92 8.67 2.99 5.54
CA LYS A 92 9.23 2.83 4.19
C LYS A 92 9.36 1.35 3.87
N ILE A 93 8.87 0.95 2.70
CA ILE A 93 8.97 -0.44 2.25
C ILE A 93 10.41 -0.74 1.88
N GLN A 94 11.02 -1.72 2.55
CA GLN A 94 12.41 -2.12 2.29
C GLN A 94 12.51 -3.40 1.50
N LYS A 95 11.57 -4.31 1.70
CA LYS A 95 11.56 -5.62 1.06
C LYS A 95 10.15 -6.17 1.01
N ILE A 96 9.86 -6.95 -0.01
CA ILE A 96 8.62 -7.75 -0.11
C ILE A 96 9.06 -9.20 -0.26
N ASP A 97 8.64 -10.07 0.66
CA ASP A 97 9.03 -11.47 0.64
C ASP A 97 8.16 -12.30 -0.32
N ASP A 98 8.45 -13.60 -0.40
CA ASP A 98 7.75 -14.50 -1.33
C ASP A 98 6.27 -14.69 -1.01
N TYR A 99 5.86 -14.37 0.22
CA TYR A 99 4.46 -14.43 0.64
C TYR A 99 3.73 -13.11 0.38
N GLY A 100 4.41 -12.07 -0.08
CA GLY A 100 3.82 -10.75 -0.28
C GLY A 100 3.72 -9.94 0.99
N GLN A 101 4.51 -10.27 2.01
CA GLN A 101 4.60 -9.48 3.24
C GLN A 101 5.55 -8.31 3.02
N PHE A 102 5.14 -7.13 3.48
CA PHE A 102 5.92 -5.91 3.33
C PHE A 102 6.78 -5.68 4.57
N HIS A 103 8.09 -5.84 4.42
CA HIS A 103 9.06 -5.53 5.47
C HIS A 103 9.33 -4.03 5.43
N THR A 104 8.98 -3.34 6.51
CA THR A 104 8.96 -1.89 6.54
C THR A 104 9.81 -1.35 7.68
N LEU A 105 10.44 -0.21 7.44
CA LEU A 105 11.19 0.53 8.46
C LEU A 105 10.36 1.76 8.84
N TRP A 106 10.03 1.86 10.13
CA TRP A 106 9.20 2.93 10.65
C TRP A 106 10.06 4.03 11.28
N LYS A 107 9.45 5.19 11.47
CA LYS A 107 10.11 6.44 11.87
C LYS A 107 10.97 6.32 13.15
N ALA A 108 10.60 5.43 14.06
CA ALA A 108 11.36 5.20 15.31
C ALA A 108 12.54 4.23 15.13
N GLY A 109 12.90 3.87 13.90
CA GLY A 109 13.96 2.90 13.62
C GLY A 109 13.56 1.45 13.82
N LYS A 110 12.28 1.19 14.02
CA LYS A 110 11.75 -0.16 14.20
C LYS A 110 11.39 -0.81 12.88
N ASN A 111 11.79 -2.07 12.72
CA ASN A 111 11.33 -2.89 11.60
C ASN A 111 10.01 -3.56 11.98
N PHE A 112 9.06 -3.56 11.06
CA PHE A 112 7.78 -4.21 11.24
C PHE A 112 7.30 -4.78 9.91
N THR A 113 6.65 -5.94 9.93
CA THR A 113 6.10 -6.57 8.72
C THR A 113 4.61 -6.30 8.65
N VAL A 114 4.17 -5.73 7.52
CA VAL A 114 2.77 -5.39 7.26
C VAL A 114 2.20 -6.40 6.29
N LEU A 115 1.00 -6.86 6.57
CA LEU A 115 0.35 -7.94 5.83
C LEU A 115 -0.89 -7.41 5.10
N PRO A 116 -0.83 -7.26 3.76
CA PRO A 116 -2.04 -6.91 3.00
C PRO A 116 -3.16 -7.92 3.25
N GLY A 117 -4.38 -7.39 3.46
CA GLY A 117 -5.55 -8.20 3.78
C GLY A 117 -5.78 -8.40 5.29
N ILE A 118 -4.74 -8.30 6.10
CA ILE A 118 -4.82 -8.42 7.56
C ILE A 118 -4.69 -7.05 8.21
N ASP A 119 -3.67 -6.29 7.83
CA ASP A 119 -3.43 -4.95 8.34
C ASP A 119 -4.04 -3.90 7.42
N SER A 120 -4.45 -2.77 7.99
CA SER A 120 -4.96 -1.64 7.21
C SER A 120 -3.88 -0.58 7.09
N PHE A 121 -3.50 -0.26 5.87
CA PHE A 121 -2.49 0.75 5.59
C PHE A 121 -2.67 1.33 4.18
N VAL A 122 -1.98 2.44 3.91
CA VAL A 122 -2.00 3.13 2.61
C VAL A 122 -0.60 3.18 2.06
N ILE A 123 -0.41 2.73 0.81
CA ILE A 123 0.85 2.94 0.09
C ILE A 123 0.72 4.31 -0.60
N ILE A 124 1.73 5.16 -0.43
CA ILE A 124 1.70 6.53 -0.93
C ILE A 124 2.87 6.75 -1.89
N HIS A 125 2.57 7.22 -3.08
CA HIS A 125 3.56 7.65 -4.05
C HIS A 125 3.37 9.13 -4.34
N ASN A 126 4.40 9.93 -4.09
CA ASN A 126 4.40 11.35 -4.41
C ASN A 126 5.26 11.58 -5.65
N ASN A 127 4.68 12.22 -6.65
CA ASN A 127 5.36 12.51 -7.90
C ASN A 127 5.55 14.02 -8.05
N PHE A 128 6.67 14.51 -7.54
CA PHE A 128 7.04 15.93 -7.61
C PHE A 128 7.95 16.22 -8.80
N GLY A 129 7.71 15.54 -9.90
CA GLY A 129 8.56 15.62 -11.08
C GLY A 129 8.55 16.93 -11.81
#